data_6f57e2a9d1f4876370de393fbc236b98
#
_entry.id   6f57e2a9d1f4876370de393fbc236b98
#
_cell.length_a   1.000
_cell.length_b   1.000
_cell.length_c   1.000
_cell.angle_alpha   90.00
_cell.angle_beta   90.00
_cell.angle_gamma   90.00
#
_symmetry.space_group_name_H-M   'P 1'
#
loop_
_entity.id
_entity.type
_entity.pdbx_description
1 polymer ?
#
loop_
_entity_poly.entity_id
_entity_poly.type
_entity_poly.pdbx_seq_one_letter_code
_entity_poly.pdbx_strand_id
1 'polypeptide(L)'
;VLAGRLGRWPVWKSLASLLYPLDIAGARAALARLDLGERLFDRCDRVSGGQLQRVGIARVLYQQPDLILADEPVSALDPALARQTVRVLVQDAAARGATLVASLHAVDLALAEFPRIVGVREGRIVFDLPAAAVSETMLHELYAAEGSELPTLAHETRFAAEAVAAQPPVTGARCR
;
A
#
# COMPACT_ATOMS: atom_id res chain seq x y z
N VAL A 1 10.64 -3.36 -15.42
CA VAL A 1 11.09 -3.75 -14.08
C VAL A 1 12.60 -3.67 -13.95
N LEU A 2 13.39 -4.30 -14.85
CA LEU A 2 14.87 -4.33 -14.80
C LEU A 2 15.52 -2.95 -14.68
N ALA A 3 14.91 -1.91 -15.26
CA ALA A 3 15.41 -0.53 -15.16
C ALA A 3 15.55 -0.03 -13.69
N GLY A 4 14.87 -0.65 -12.71
CA GLY A 4 15.00 -0.30 -11.30
C GLY A 4 16.41 -0.46 -10.72
N ARG A 5 17.24 -1.34 -11.29
CA ARG A 5 18.62 -1.58 -10.83
C ARG A 5 19.71 -0.99 -11.70
N LEU A 6 19.39 -0.34 -12.82
CA LEU A 6 20.41 0.22 -13.72
C LEU A 6 21.37 1.19 -13.00
N GLY A 7 20.87 2.00 -12.07
CA GLY A 7 21.70 2.92 -11.28
C GLY A 7 22.59 2.26 -10.23
N ARG A 8 22.36 0.98 -9.88
CA ARG A 8 23.17 0.21 -8.91
C ARG A 8 24.19 -0.71 -9.60
N TRP A 9 24.01 -0.97 -10.90
CA TRP A 9 24.93 -1.82 -11.67
C TRP A 9 26.09 -1.00 -12.23
N PRO A 10 27.26 -1.60 -12.39
CA PRO A 10 28.33 -0.95 -13.14
C PRO A 10 27.88 -0.69 -14.59
N VAL A 11 28.39 0.38 -15.19
CA VAL A 11 27.94 0.90 -16.50
C VAL A 11 27.90 -0.18 -17.57
N TRP A 12 28.94 -1.01 -17.66
CA TRP A 12 29.00 -2.11 -18.64
C TRP A 12 27.85 -3.11 -18.48
N LYS A 13 27.47 -3.44 -17.23
CA LYS A 13 26.37 -4.36 -16.93
C LYS A 13 25.01 -3.71 -17.27
N SER A 14 24.88 -2.42 -17.01
CA SER A 14 23.66 -1.66 -17.36
C SER A 14 23.47 -1.62 -18.87
N LEU A 15 24.54 -1.34 -19.65
CA LEU A 15 24.51 -1.37 -21.11
C LEU A 15 24.23 -2.78 -21.66
N ALA A 16 24.87 -3.81 -21.12
CA ALA A 16 24.59 -5.19 -21.48
C ALA A 16 23.14 -5.59 -21.23
N SER A 17 22.53 -5.12 -20.11
CA SER A 17 21.14 -5.37 -19.77
C SER A 17 20.12 -4.73 -20.71
N LEU A 18 20.50 -3.69 -21.45
CA LEU A 18 19.65 -3.09 -22.47
C LEU A 18 19.58 -3.96 -23.74
N LEU A 19 20.64 -4.70 -24.03
CA LEU A 19 20.72 -5.62 -25.19
C LEU A 19 20.19 -7.01 -24.83
N TYR A 20 20.48 -7.46 -23.62
CA TYR A 20 20.06 -8.77 -23.11
C TYR A 20 19.65 -8.68 -21.64
N PRO A 21 18.43 -9.10 -21.28
CA PRO A 21 17.94 -9.00 -19.89
C PRO A 21 18.73 -9.92 -18.96
N LEU A 22 19.55 -9.34 -18.07
CA LEU A 22 20.50 -10.08 -17.23
C LEU A 22 19.89 -10.71 -15.97
N ASP A 23 18.73 -10.21 -15.49
CA ASP A 23 18.09 -10.69 -14.26
C ASP A 23 16.58 -10.91 -14.44
N ILE A 24 16.26 -11.84 -15.31
CA ILE A 24 14.87 -12.24 -15.59
C ILE A 24 14.21 -12.82 -14.33
N ALA A 25 14.96 -13.62 -13.56
CA ALA A 25 14.42 -14.29 -12.36
C ALA A 25 14.02 -13.27 -11.30
N GLY A 26 14.85 -12.27 -11.00
CA GLY A 26 14.55 -11.21 -10.03
C GLY A 26 13.37 -10.33 -10.47
N ALA A 27 13.31 -9.98 -11.77
CA ALA A 27 12.19 -9.23 -12.33
C ALA A 27 10.88 -10.01 -12.25
N ARG A 28 10.89 -11.32 -12.55
CA ARG A 28 9.73 -12.22 -12.44
C ARG A 28 9.27 -12.34 -10.99
N ALA A 29 10.20 -12.53 -10.05
CA ALA A 29 9.87 -12.62 -8.64
C ALA A 29 9.21 -11.33 -8.11
N ALA A 30 9.68 -10.15 -8.51
CA ALA A 30 9.06 -8.88 -8.14
C ALA A 30 7.64 -8.74 -8.72
N LEU A 31 7.43 -9.12 -9.99
CA LEU A 31 6.11 -9.12 -10.62
C LEU A 31 5.17 -10.14 -9.98
N ALA A 32 5.65 -11.32 -9.63
CA ALA A 32 4.86 -12.39 -9.02
C ALA A 32 4.27 -11.97 -7.66
N ARG A 33 4.95 -11.11 -6.90
CA ARG A 33 4.42 -10.54 -5.64
C ARG A 33 3.15 -9.69 -5.84
N LEU A 34 2.88 -9.28 -7.07
CA LEU A 34 1.74 -8.46 -7.48
C LEU A 34 0.86 -9.18 -8.51
N ASP A 35 0.92 -10.53 -8.55
CA ASP A 35 0.15 -11.39 -9.46
C ASP A 35 0.36 -11.06 -10.95
N LEU A 36 1.57 -10.63 -11.32
CA LEU A 36 1.95 -10.28 -12.70
C LEU A 36 3.16 -11.09 -13.23
N GLY A 37 3.56 -12.17 -12.56
CA GLY A 37 4.72 -12.98 -12.94
C GLY A 37 4.68 -13.51 -14.38
N GLU A 38 3.50 -13.90 -14.85
CA GLU A 38 3.27 -14.42 -16.21
C GLU A 38 3.32 -13.31 -17.28
N ARG A 39 3.19 -12.03 -16.87
CA ARG A 39 3.20 -10.86 -17.74
C ARG A 39 4.60 -10.27 -18.00
N LEU A 40 5.65 -10.97 -17.59
CA LEU A 40 7.04 -10.49 -17.67
C LEU A 40 7.46 -10.02 -19.07
N PHE A 41 6.97 -10.67 -20.12
CA PHE A 41 7.31 -10.37 -21.52
C PHE A 41 6.21 -9.59 -22.24
N ASP A 42 5.13 -9.21 -21.57
CA ASP A 42 4.09 -8.40 -22.16
C ASP A 42 4.60 -6.97 -22.40
N ARG A 43 4.15 -6.37 -23.49
CA ARG A 43 4.44 -4.97 -23.78
C ARG A 43 3.61 -4.06 -22.90
N CYS A 44 4.20 -2.96 -22.40
CA CYS A 44 3.52 -2.01 -21.53
C CYS A 44 2.28 -1.33 -22.18
N ASP A 45 2.24 -1.26 -23.52
CA ASP A 45 1.11 -0.71 -24.27
C ASP A 45 -0.08 -1.69 -24.37
N ARG A 46 0.08 -2.94 -23.94
CA ARG A 46 -0.96 -3.99 -23.96
C ARG A 46 -1.50 -4.37 -22.59
N VAL A 47 -1.02 -3.74 -21.54
CA VAL A 47 -1.49 -3.97 -20.17
C VAL A 47 -2.48 -2.88 -19.74
N SER A 48 -3.42 -3.20 -18.86
CA SER A 48 -4.36 -2.21 -18.31
C SER A 48 -3.65 -1.18 -17.44
N GLY A 49 -4.29 -0.02 -17.18
CA GLY A 49 -3.76 1.02 -16.31
C GLY A 49 -3.39 0.49 -14.91
N GLY A 50 -4.27 -0.29 -14.29
CA GLY A 50 -4.00 -0.91 -12.99
C GLY A 50 -2.88 -1.96 -13.03
N GLN A 51 -2.74 -2.69 -14.13
CA GLN A 51 -1.58 -3.58 -14.32
C GLN A 51 -0.29 -2.78 -14.48
N LEU A 52 -0.31 -1.69 -15.23
CA LEU A 52 0.85 -0.82 -15.43
C LEU A 52 1.28 -0.17 -14.10
N GLN A 53 0.32 0.27 -13.29
CA GLN A 53 0.59 0.80 -11.95
C GLN A 53 1.28 -0.25 -11.07
N ARG A 54 0.78 -1.49 -11.03
CA ARG A 54 1.42 -2.60 -10.31
C ARG A 54 2.80 -2.97 -10.88
N VAL A 55 3.03 -2.87 -12.20
CA VAL A 55 4.36 -3.01 -12.80
C VAL A 55 5.32 -1.94 -12.28
N GLY A 56 4.85 -0.70 -12.12
CA GLY A 56 5.61 0.39 -11.49
C GLY A 56 6.03 0.03 -10.07
N ILE A 57 5.11 -0.49 -9.28
CA ILE A 57 5.38 -0.96 -7.90
C ILE A 57 6.36 -2.15 -7.91
N ALA A 58 6.18 -3.14 -8.80
CA ALA A 58 7.14 -4.24 -8.96
C ALA A 58 8.55 -3.76 -9.27
N ARG A 59 8.69 -2.65 -10.03
CA ARG A 59 9.99 -2.01 -10.29
C ARG A 59 10.58 -1.45 -9.00
N VAL A 60 9.79 -0.82 -8.12
CA VAL A 60 10.24 -0.31 -6.82
C VAL A 60 10.67 -1.46 -5.90
N LEU A 61 9.88 -2.54 -5.82
CA LEU A 61 10.24 -3.75 -5.07
C LEU A 61 11.55 -4.36 -5.56
N TYR A 62 11.76 -4.42 -6.87
CA TYR A 62 13.00 -4.91 -7.49
C TYR A 62 14.19 -3.98 -7.24
N GLN A 63 13.96 -2.66 -7.22
CA GLN A 63 14.96 -1.64 -6.96
C GLN A 63 15.46 -1.67 -5.51
N GLN A 64 14.58 -1.99 -4.55
CA GLN A 64 14.87 -2.04 -3.11
C GLN A 64 15.47 -0.73 -2.57
N PRO A 65 14.84 0.44 -2.75
CA PRO A 65 15.33 1.71 -2.23
C PRO A 65 15.15 1.78 -0.71
N ASP A 66 15.94 2.64 -0.04
CA ASP A 66 15.82 2.89 1.40
C ASP A 66 14.66 3.86 1.72
N LEU A 67 14.26 4.68 0.74
CA LEU A 67 13.11 5.58 0.80
C LEU A 67 12.21 5.36 -0.40
N ILE A 68 10.92 5.12 -0.15
CA ILE A 68 9.87 4.99 -1.15
C ILE A 68 8.91 6.16 -0.98
N LEU A 69 8.75 6.96 -2.04
CA LEU A 69 7.73 7.99 -2.14
C LEU A 69 6.71 7.52 -3.17
N ALA A 70 5.47 7.32 -2.75
CA ALA A 70 4.40 6.80 -3.58
C ALA A 70 3.22 7.77 -3.59
N ASP A 71 3.01 8.41 -4.73
CA ASP A 71 1.88 9.32 -4.93
C ASP A 71 0.73 8.54 -5.58
N GLU A 72 -0.39 8.41 -4.86
CA GLU A 72 -1.58 7.65 -5.25
C GLU A 72 -1.27 6.27 -5.89
N PRO A 73 -0.48 5.40 -5.24
CA PRO A 73 0.08 4.21 -5.87
C PRO A 73 -0.96 3.16 -6.30
N VAL A 74 -2.23 3.34 -5.93
CA VAL A 74 -3.32 2.36 -6.15
C VAL A 74 -4.61 2.98 -6.69
N SER A 75 -4.56 4.22 -7.20
CA SER A 75 -5.74 4.96 -7.68
C SER A 75 -6.49 4.28 -8.85
N ALA A 76 -5.81 3.48 -9.67
CA ALA A 76 -6.40 2.76 -10.81
C ALA A 76 -6.79 1.31 -10.48
N LEU A 77 -6.81 0.92 -9.20
CA LEU A 77 -7.11 -0.43 -8.74
C LEU A 77 -8.47 -0.51 -8.05
N ASP A 78 -9.13 -1.66 -8.15
CA ASP A 78 -10.28 -1.97 -7.31
C ASP A 78 -9.86 -2.06 -5.81
N PRO A 79 -10.81 -1.86 -4.86
CA PRO A 79 -10.47 -1.77 -3.43
C PRO A 79 -9.75 -2.99 -2.86
N ALA A 80 -10.09 -4.20 -3.32
CA ALA A 80 -9.46 -5.43 -2.84
C ALA A 80 -8.01 -5.52 -3.31
N LEU A 81 -7.77 -5.24 -4.59
CA LEU A 81 -6.46 -5.26 -5.20
C LEU A 81 -5.58 -4.10 -4.70
N ALA A 82 -6.17 -2.92 -4.45
CA ALA A 82 -5.51 -1.77 -3.84
C ALA A 82 -4.95 -2.14 -2.46
N ARG A 83 -5.77 -2.76 -1.60
CA ARG A 83 -5.36 -3.22 -0.27
C ARG A 83 -4.23 -4.23 -0.33
N GLN A 84 -4.34 -5.24 -1.19
CA GLN A 84 -3.29 -6.25 -1.39
C GLN A 84 -1.99 -5.59 -1.83
N THR A 85 -2.04 -4.66 -2.78
CA THR A 85 -0.88 -3.98 -3.35
C THR A 85 -0.18 -3.09 -2.32
N VAL A 86 -0.94 -2.30 -1.53
CA VAL A 86 -0.38 -1.47 -0.44
C VAL A 86 0.25 -2.35 0.62
N ARG A 87 -0.40 -3.45 1.01
CA ARG A 87 0.14 -4.39 1.99
C ARG A 87 1.48 -4.96 1.55
N VAL A 88 1.64 -5.33 0.28
CA VAL A 88 2.92 -5.80 -0.26
C VAL A 88 4.01 -4.74 -0.14
N LEU A 89 3.70 -3.45 -0.40
CA LEU A 89 4.64 -2.33 -0.25
C LEU A 89 5.04 -2.12 1.22
N VAL A 90 4.06 -2.07 2.12
CA VAL A 90 4.28 -1.87 3.56
C VAL A 90 5.13 -3.00 4.14
N GLN A 91 4.80 -4.25 3.83
CA GLN A 91 5.55 -5.42 4.29
C GLN A 91 6.98 -5.43 3.74
N ASP A 92 7.19 -5.09 2.47
CA ASP A 92 8.51 -5.01 1.87
C ASP A 92 9.37 -3.93 2.52
N ALA A 93 8.81 -2.73 2.71
CA ALA A 93 9.50 -1.64 3.38
C ALA A 93 9.88 -2.02 4.82
N ALA A 94 8.95 -2.57 5.60
CA ALA A 94 9.17 -3.01 6.98
C ALA A 94 10.24 -4.11 7.07
N ALA A 95 10.19 -5.13 6.20
CA ALA A 95 11.15 -6.24 6.18
C ALA A 95 12.58 -5.79 5.88
N ARG A 96 12.76 -4.67 5.16
CA ARG A 96 14.07 -4.11 4.80
C ARG A 96 14.51 -2.94 5.70
N GLY A 97 13.66 -2.47 6.62
CA GLY A 97 13.90 -1.25 7.37
C GLY A 97 13.88 0.02 6.51
N ALA A 98 13.20 -0.02 5.35
CA ALA A 98 13.04 1.12 4.45
C ALA A 98 11.89 2.03 4.91
N THR A 99 11.98 3.31 4.59
CA THR A 99 10.91 4.28 4.84
C THR A 99 9.94 4.30 3.65
N LEU A 100 8.65 4.11 3.93
CA LEU A 100 7.56 4.28 2.93
C LEU A 100 6.70 5.48 3.31
N VAL A 101 6.57 6.43 2.40
CA VAL A 101 5.61 7.53 2.47
C VAL A 101 4.68 7.42 1.28
N ALA A 102 3.37 7.38 1.53
CA ALA A 102 2.37 7.29 0.47
C ALA A 102 1.27 8.34 0.66
N SER A 103 0.86 9.00 -0.43
CA SER A 103 -0.40 9.72 -0.48
C SER A 103 -1.52 8.75 -0.85
N LEU A 104 -2.64 8.82 -0.15
CA LEU A 104 -3.81 7.95 -0.38
C LEU A 104 -5.09 8.76 -0.19
N HIS A 105 -6.05 8.61 -1.11
CA HIS A 105 -7.40 9.15 -0.94
C HIS A 105 -8.30 8.21 -0.11
N ALA A 106 -8.02 6.89 -0.15
CA ALA A 106 -8.77 5.90 0.62
C ALA A 106 -8.32 5.90 2.09
N VAL A 107 -9.02 6.65 2.93
CA VAL A 107 -8.72 6.82 4.36
C VAL A 107 -8.72 5.48 5.09
N ASP A 108 -9.71 4.62 4.82
CA ASP A 108 -9.82 3.28 5.41
C ASP A 108 -8.59 2.43 5.14
N LEU A 109 -8.07 2.52 3.90
CA LEU A 109 -6.86 1.81 3.49
C LEU A 109 -5.63 2.35 4.22
N ALA A 110 -5.53 3.69 4.34
CA ALA A 110 -4.43 4.33 5.05
C ALA A 110 -4.41 3.92 6.53
N LEU A 111 -5.53 4.02 7.23
CA LEU A 111 -5.66 3.65 8.64
C LEU A 111 -5.42 2.16 8.89
N ALA A 112 -5.80 1.29 7.94
CA ALA A 112 -5.64 -0.16 8.08
C ALA A 112 -4.22 -0.66 7.84
N GLU A 113 -3.46 -0.03 6.95
CA GLU A 113 -2.18 -0.57 6.49
C GLU A 113 -0.95 0.23 6.96
N PHE A 114 -1.12 1.49 7.41
CA PHE A 114 -0.02 2.33 7.87
C PHE A 114 -0.06 2.57 9.37
N PRO A 115 1.08 2.48 10.08
CA PRO A 115 1.14 2.70 11.52
C PRO A 115 1.04 4.18 11.93
N ARG A 116 1.34 5.12 11.02
CA ARG A 116 1.39 6.57 11.25
C ARG A 116 0.70 7.29 10.11
N ILE A 117 -0.14 8.25 10.45
CA ILE A 117 -0.92 9.06 9.52
C ILE A 117 -0.57 10.53 9.70
N VAL A 118 -0.32 11.20 8.59
CA VAL A 118 -0.10 12.64 8.52
C VAL A 118 -1.25 13.27 7.73
N GLY A 119 -2.07 14.07 8.41
CA GLY A 119 -3.12 14.86 7.76
C GLY A 119 -2.55 16.18 7.23
N VAL A 120 -2.71 16.42 5.93
CA VAL A 120 -2.26 17.64 5.27
C VAL A 120 -3.45 18.38 4.69
N ARG A 121 -3.59 19.68 4.99
CA ARG A 121 -4.61 20.56 4.42
C ARG A 121 -4.00 21.92 4.09
N GLU A 122 -4.29 22.45 2.91
CA GLU A 122 -3.79 23.75 2.44
C GLU A 122 -2.27 23.93 2.60
N GLY A 123 -1.52 22.85 2.31
CA GLY A 123 -0.05 22.83 2.41
C GLY A 123 0.50 22.82 3.84
N ARG A 124 -0.33 22.58 4.85
CA ARG A 124 0.06 22.52 6.27
C ARG A 124 -0.26 21.16 6.86
N ILE A 125 0.60 20.69 7.75
CA ILE A 125 0.31 19.50 8.57
C ILE A 125 -0.70 19.91 9.65
N VAL A 126 -1.88 19.26 9.62
CA VAL A 126 -2.96 19.47 10.59
C VAL A 126 -2.79 18.53 11.77
N PHE A 127 -2.41 17.29 11.50
CA PHE A 127 -2.05 16.30 12.52
C PHE A 127 -0.98 15.34 12.01
N ASP A 128 -0.27 14.72 12.95
CA ASP A 128 0.75 13.70 12.71
C ASP A 128 0.69 12.71 13.88
N LEU A 129 0.02 11.58 13.67
CA LEU A 129 -0.39 10.67 14.74
C LEU A 129 -0.23 9.19 14.35
N PRO A 130 -0.09 8.29 15.33
CA PRO A 130 -0.34 6.86 15.11
C PRO A 130 -1.75 6.63 14.55
N ALA A 131 -1.93 5.68 13.64
CA ALA A 131 -3.23 5.41 13.01
C ALA A 131 -4.35 5.17 14.04
N ALA A 132 -4.04 4.50 15.15
CA ALA A 132 -4.98 4.22 16.24
C ALA A 132 -5.46 5.47 17.01
N ALA A 133 -4.75 6.60 16.89
CA ALA A 133 -5.08 7.86 17.56
C ALA A 133 -5.85 8.84 16.66
N VAL A 134 -6.03 8.51 15.38
CA VAL A 134 -6.79 9.34 14.44
C VAL A 134 -8.28 9.14 14.68
N SER A 135 -8.96 10.22 15.09
CA SER A 135 -10.40 10.21 15.34
C SER A 135 -11.21 10.60 14.10
N GLU A 136 -12.47 10.20 14.08
CA GLU A 136 -13.42 10.57 13.02
C GLU A 136 -13.61 12.10 12.94
N THR A 137 -13.64 12.78 14.09
CA THR A 137 -13.72 14.25 14.17
C THR A 137 -12.54 14.93 13.47
N MET A 138 -11.31 14.42 13.63
CA MET A 138 -10.12 14.94 12.97
C MET A 138 -10.18 14.76 11.45
N LEU A 139 -10.72 13.64 11.00
CA LEU A 139 -10.95 13.40 9.57
C LEU A 139 -12.04 14.33 9.03
N HIS A 140 -13.13 14.51 9.76
CA HIS A 140 -14.16 15.50 9.42
C HIS A 140 -13.59 16.92 9.26
N GLU A 141 -12.78 17.35 10.20
CA GLU A 141 -12.13 18.66 10.12
C GLU A 141 -11.17 18.78 8.92
N LEU A 142 -10.47 17.69 8.58
CA LEU A 142 -9.56 17.63 7.44
C LEU A 142 -10.31 17.84 6.11
N TYR A 143 -11.49 17.19 5.95
CA TYR A 143 -12.28 17.17 4.72
C TYR A 143 -13.40 18.23 4.68
N ALA A 144 -13.76 18.87 5.80
CA ALA A 144 -14.89 19.80 5.89
C ALA A 144 -14.82 21.01 4.93
N ALA A 145 -13.63 21.37 4.45
CA ALA A 145 -13.42 22.48 3.51
C ALA A 145 -13.61 22.07 2.02
N GLU A 146 -13.58 20.77 1.70
CA GLU A 146 -13.63 20.30 0.31
C GLU A 146 -15.03 19.96 -0.19
N GLY A 147 -16.07 20.03 0.66
CA GLY A 147 -17.44 19.64 0.30
C GLY A 147 -17.59 18.17 -0.14
N SER A 148 -16.60 17.36 0.12
CA SER A 148 -16.59 15.93 -0.22
C SER A 148 -17.35 15.14 0.85
N GLU A 149 -18.23 14.22 0.41
CA GLU A 149 -18.82 13.21 1.29
C GLU A 149 -17.68 12.40 1.93
N LEU A 150 -17.72 12.33 3.26
CA LEU A 150 -16.75 11.52 4.01
C LEU A 150 -16.83 10.06 3.60
N PRO A 151 -15.69 9.40 3.41
CA PRO A 151 -15.69 7.95 3.31
C PRO A 151 -16.24 7.38 4.63
N THR A 152 -17.33 6.61 4.54
CA THR A 152 -17.94 5.93 5.68
C THR A 152 -16.90 4.98 6.29
N LEU A 153 -16.46 5.27 7.52
CA LEU A 153 -15.51 4.40 8.21
C LEU A 153 -16.22 3.07 8.55
N ALA A 154 -15.94 2.04 7.76
CA ALA A 154 -16.41 0.67 8.03
C ALA A 154 -15.79 0.05 9.31
N HIS A 155 -15.18 0.88 10.17
CA HIS A 155 -14.39 0.43 11.32
C HIS A 155 -15.22 0.13 12.58
N GLU A 156 -16.38 0.77 12.77
CA GLU A 156 -17.19 0.58 14.00
C GLU A 156 -17.81 -0.82 14.09
N THR A 157 -18.12 -1.47 12.97
CA THR A 157 -18.74 -2.80 12.96
C THR A 157 -17.79 -3.93 13.34
N ARG A 158 -16.48 -3.77 13.21
CA ARG A 158 -15.52 -4.84 13.52
C ARG A 158 -15.16 -4.90 15.01
N PHE A 159 -14.98 -3.77 15.68
CA PHE A 159 -14.69 -3.75 17.13
C PHE A 159 -15.90 -4.15 17.97
N ALA A 160 -17.11 -3.79 17.54
CA ALA A 160 -18.34 -4.25 18.19
C ALA A 160 -18.55 -5.76 18.03
N ALA A 161 -18.22 -6.34 16.89
CA ALA A 161 -18.34 -7.78 16.64
C ALA A 161 -17.28 -8.60 17.41
N GLU A 162 -16.04 -8.13 17.50
CA GLU A 162 -15.00 -8.80 18.30
C GLU A 162 -15.22 -8.68 19.81
N ALA A 163 -15.75 -7.55 20.29
CA ALA A 163 -16.08 -7.37 21.71
C ALA A 163 -17.25 -8.28 22.15
N VAL A 164 -18.21 -8.56 21.26
CA VAL A 164 -19.33 -9.49 21.53
C VAL A 164 -18.86 -10.95 21.46
N ALA A 165 -17.90 -11.28 20.60
CA ALA A 165 -17.37 -12.64 20.50
C ALA A 165 -16.42 -13.04 21.64
N ALA A 166 -15.87 -12.07 22.37
CA ALA A 166 -14.95 -12.30 23.49
C ALA A 166 -15.63 -12.50 24.87
N GLN A 167 -16.97 -12.48 24.97
CA GLN A 167 -17.65 -12.78 26.22
C GLN A 167 -17.80 -14.30 26.42
N PRO A 168 -17.24 -14.89 27.49
CA PRO A 168 -17.43 -16.31 27.77
C PRO A 168 -18.91 -16.58 28.12
N PRO A 169 -19.45 -17.78 27.78
CA PRO A 169 -20.84 -18.11 28.05
C PRO A 169 -21.10 -18.10 29.55
N VAL A 170 -22.13 -17.35 29.97
CA VAL A 170 -22.58 -17.32 31.34
C VAL A 170 -23.24 -18.64 31.68
N THR A 171 -22.48 -19.51 32.34
CA THR A 171 -23.02 -20.77 32.90
C THR A 171 -23.97 -20.46 34.02
N GLY A 172 -25.25 -20.63 33.75
CA GLY A 172 -26.30 -20.51 34.75
C GLY A 172 -26.15 -21.59 35.84
N ALA A 173 -25.77 -21.17 37.05
CA ALA A 173 -25.84 -22.01 38.23
C ALA A 173 -27.31 -22.23 38.59
N ARG A 174 -27.80 -23.48 38.46
CA ARG A 174 -29.06 -23.90 39.04
C ARG A 174 -28.82 -24.10 40.55
N CYS A 175 -29.42 -23.27 41.38
CA CYS A 175 -29.63 -23.57 42.81
C CYS A 175 -30.67 -24.67 42.93
N ARG A 176 -30.34 -25.65 43.74
CA ARG A 176 -31.29 -26.50 44.46
C ARG A 176 -31.46 -25.96 45.86
#